data_ed700ad6b3bfe0d516ad340a12aadf92
#
_entry.id   ed700ad6b3bfe0d516ad340a12aadf92
#
_cell.length_a   1.000
_cell.length_b   1.000
_cell.length_c   1.000
_cell.angle_alpha   90.00
_cell.angle_beta   90.00
_cell.angle_gamma   90.00
#
_symmetry.space_group_name_H-M   'P 1'
#
loop_
_entity.id
_entity.type
_entity.pdbx_description
1 polymer ?
#
loop_
_entity_poly.entity_id
_entity_poly.type
_entity_poly.pdbx_seq_one_letter_code
_entity_poly.pdbx_strand_id
1 'polypeptide(L)'
;MKLMARRNSMITSIGKSRWNMSVCITVLKNSIVFLFFFFLLVLVSSCRRSSTINTPNGEYKMIDCQEINGGKFKLSSIASSFSVIPLETNDSCLIGGISKLEFYDGKIFVLDKMHSARLYVFDTQGEYKFAIGKRGSGPNEYMQINDFSIDKEKNLIYVLCDKKKLFTYSLSGQSLGTITLDFFADAMEYQKNQLYFVCDRLDRGNLIVTDIKGRILYEDFPNKRMGDNLLMLIHPFSKQDSILLYRIYLDNKIYEMQSDHRIKVAYEVNFGEESIDFEDLEDIPHREVKKKLANSRGKIKYLTENRNYIQLIFFDKQMPCVAVYDKRQGVTRSYTFENSVDDLTGLQYPLFEFTKGQDEFIAILSPMDIENAGSELTEKGKAVFKDVNFVDDDNPILYIVKTE
;
A
#
# COMPACT_ATOMS: atom_id res chain seq x y z
N MET A 1 39.18 -45.63 63.00
CA MET A 1 40.55 -46.14 62.88
C MET A 1 41.40 -45.01 62.30
N LYS A 2 42.17 -44.38 63.24
CA LYS A 2 43.56 -44.04 63.13
C LYS A 2 44.03 -43.21 61.91
N LEU A 3 44.74 -42.14 61.91
CA LEU A 3 45.56 -41.41 62.91
C LEU A 3 46.14 -40.20 62.17
N MET A 4 46.09 -39.00 62.79
CA MET A 4 47.24 -38.16 63.19
C MET A 4 48.24 -37.82 62.07
N ALA A 5 48.50 -36.61 61.83
CA ALA A 5 49.07 -35.45 62.52
C ALA A 5 50.47 -35.10 61.96
N ARG A 6 50.76 -33.82 61.81
CA ARG A 6 51.91 -32.96 62.23
C ARG A 6 52.04 -31.75 61.31
N ARG A 7 51.73 -30.56 61.73
CA ARG A 7 52.58 -29.52 62.40
C ARG A 7 54.00 -29.38 61.88
N ASN A 8 54.33 -28.23 61.29
CA ASN A 8 55.17 -27.15 61.79
C ASN A 8 55.49 -26.16 60.65
N SER A 9 55.12 -24.93 60.79
CA SER A 9 55.88 -23.74 61.20
C SER A 9 57.04 -23.34 60.28
N MET A 10 56.89 -22.16 59.65
CA MET A 10 57.91 -21.12 59.69
C MET A 10 57.34 -19.75 59.34
N ILE A 11 57.53 -18.87 60.28
CA ILE A 11 57.29 -17.41 60.23
C ILE A 11 58.45 -16.78 59.44
N THR A 12 58.20 -15.75 58.71
CA THR A 12 58.89 -14.46 58.49
C THR A 12 58.83 -14.10 57.01
N SER A 13 58.33 -12.96 56.55
CA SER A 13 58.80 -11.61 56.74
C SER A 13 57.78 -10.63 56.06
N ILE A 14 57.49 -9.59 56.81
CA ILE A 14 56.63 -8.47 56.33
C ILE A 14 57.48 -7.57 55.45
N GLY A 15 57.23 -7.57 54.18
CA GLY A 15 57.66 -6.54 53.20
C GLY A 15 56.60 -5.50 53.02
N LYS A 16 56.65 -4.37 53.70
CA LYS A 16 55.86 -3.19 53.44
C LYS A 16 56.20 -2.61 52.04
N SER A 17 55.49 -2.95 50.99
CA SER A 17 55.54 -2.17 49.74
C SER A 17 54.62 -0.96 49.89
N ARG A 18 55.23 0.23 50.02
CA ARG A 18 54.49 1.51 49.81
C ARG A 18 53.97 1.59 48.39
N TRP A 19 52.70 1.31 48.19
CA TRP A 19 52.03 1.62 46.95
C TRP A 19 51.90 3.13 46.80
N ASN A 20 52.56 3.67 45.77
CA ASN A 20 52.56 5.08 45.48
C ASN A 20 51.13 5.50 45.04
N MET A 21 50.43 6.25 45.87
CA MET A 21 49.04 6.73 45.65
C MET A 21 48.90 7.51 44.35
N SER A 22 49.98 8.07 43.82
CA SER A 22 50.00 8.77 42.53
C SER A 22 49.81 7.81 41.34
N VAL A 23 50.28 6.57 41.41
CA VAL A 23 50.12 5.57 40.34
C VAL A 23 48.66 5.05 40.29
N CYS A 24 48.02 4.85 41.44
CA CYS A 24 46.60 4.48 41.51
C CYS A 24 45.68 5.55 40.93
N ILE A 25 45.95 6.83 41.19
CA ILE A 25 45.14 7.94 40.67
C ILE A 25 45.28 8.07 39.15
N THR A 26 46.46 7.83 38.59
CA THR A 26 46.71 7.88 37.15
C THR A 26 46.04 6.71 36.41
N VAL A 27 46.07 5.51 36.99
CA VAL A 27 45.41 4.33 36.43
C VAL A 27 43.88 4.51 36.48
N LEU A 28 43.30 5.05 37.57
CA LEU A 28 41.88 5.34 37.66
C LEU A 28 41.43 6.42 36.64
N LYS A 29 42.22 7.50 36.48
CA LYS A 29 41.92 8.54 35.47
C LYS A 29 41.95 7.99 34.06
N ASN A 30 42.92 7.17 33.70
CA ASN A 30 43.02 6.57 32.38
C ASN A 30 41.88 5.54 32.13
N SER A 31 41.46 4.79 33.15
CA SER A 31 40.31 3.87 33.04
C SER A 31 38.98 4.61 32.87
N ILE A 32 38.77 5.74 33.53
CA ILE A 32 37.55 6.56 33.38
C ILE A 32 37.52 7.20 32.00
N VAL A 33 38.65 7.69 31.47
CA VAL A 33 38.76 8.24 30.12
C VAL A 33 38.50 7.16 29.07
N PHE A 34 38.99 5.93 29.27
CA PHE A 34 38.76 4.80 28.37
C PHE A 34 37.29 4.34 28.38
N LEU A 35 36.63 4.32 29.54
CA LEU A 35 35.20 4.04 29.68
C LEU A 35 34.36 5.13 29.03
N PHE A 36 34.75 6.39 29.16
CA PHE A 36 34.04 7.50 28.50
C PHE A 36 34.17 7.46 26.97
N PHE A 37 35.35 7.11 26.44
CA PHE A 37 35.57 6.91 25.01
C PHE A 37 34.83 5.68 24.48
N PHE A 38 34.73 4.60 25.24
CA PHE A 38 33.97 3.41 24.88
C PHE A 38 32.46 3.69 24.88
N PHE A 39 31.96 4.48 25.83
CA PHE A 39 30.57 4.91 25.88
C PHE A 39 30.25 5.88 24.76
N LEU A 40 31.16 6.77 24.35
CA LEU A 40 31.00 7.65 23.19
C LEU A 40 30.97 6.87 21.86
N LEU A 41 31.78 5.81 21.73
CA LEU A 41 31.80 4.92 20.57
C LEU A 41 30.50 4.10 20.44
N VAL A 42 29.87 3.72 21.55
CA VAL A 42 28.59 3.00 21.57
C VAL A 42 27.44 3.95 21.19
N LEU A 43 27.52 5.24 21.54
CA LEU A 43 26.50 6.24 21.18
C LEU A 43 26.54 6.62 19.69
N VAL A 44 27.66 6.46 19.01
CA VAL A 44 27.79 6.74 17.57
C VAL A 44 27.33 5.55 16.71
N SER A 45 27.21 4.35 17.31
CA SER A 45 26.76 3.13 16.61
C SER A 45 25.25 2.99 16.48
N SER A 46 24.46 3.94 17.01
CA SER A 46 22.99 3.95 16.95
C SER A 46 22.44 4.71 15.74
N CYS A 47 23.24 5.05 14.74
CA CYS A 47 22.71 5.36 13.41
C CYS A 47 22.19 4.06 12.79
N ARG A 48 20.88 3.83 12.85
CA ARG A 48 20.18 2.82 12.06
C ARG A 48 20.56 3.03 10.60
N ARG A 49 21.51 2.26 10.11
CA ARG A 49 21.72 2.09 8.68
C ARG A 49 20.46 1.46 8.13
N SER A 50 19.71 2.19 7.30
CA SER A 50 18.84 1.59 6.32
C SER A 50 19.68 0.57 5.54
N SER A 51 19.43 -0.72 5.75
CA SER A 51 20.15 -1.77 5.04
C SER A 51 19.60 -1.84 3.64
N THR A 52 20.29 -1.22 2.69
CA THR A 52 20.12 -1.55 1.28
C THR A 52 20.67 -2.95 1.08
N ILE A 53 19.78 -3.91 0.90
CA ILE A 53 20.19 -5.27 0.52
C ILE A 53 20.39 -5.23 -1.00
N ASN A 54 21.64 -5.37 -1.44
CA ASN A 54 21.97 -5.49 -2.86
C ASN A 54 21.52 -6.87 -3.35
N THR A 55 20.52 -6.89 -4.23
CA THR A 55 20.22 -8.08 -5.03
C THR A 55 21.01 -8.06 -6.33
N PRO A 56 21.27 -9.22 -6.95
CA PRO A 56 21.96 -9.30 -8.25
C PRO A 56 21.27 -8.51 -9.38
N ASN A 57 20.03 -8.07 -9.17
CA ASN A 57 19.17 -7.39 -10.14
C ASN A 57 18.87 -5.90 -9.83
N GLY A 58 19.62 -5.25 -8.93
CA GLY A 58 19.46 -3.83 -8.62
C GLY A 58 19.10 -3.53 -7.17
N GLU A 59 19.30 -2.29 -6.74
CA GLU A 59 18.92 -1.80 -5.42
C GLU A 59 17.39 -1.62 -5.34
N TYR A 60 16.75 -2.27 -4.39
CA TYR A 60 15.36 -1.98 -4.00
C TYR A 60 15.32 -1.29 -2.65
N LYS A 61 14.19 -0.64 -2.34
CA LYS A 61 13.98 0.04 -1.06
C LYS A 61 13.23 -0.88 -0.11
N MET A 62 13.67 -0.93 1.14
CA MET A 62 13.00 -1.68 2.20
C MET A 62 11.93 -0.82 2.87
N ILE A 63 10.72 -1.35 2.98
CA ILE A 63 9.63 -0.81 3.79
C ILE A 63 9.57 -1.68 5.06
N ASP A 64 10.09 -1.17 6.17
CA ASP A 64 10.23 -1.95 7.41
C ASP A 64 8.96 -1.87 8.26
N CYS A 65 8.19 -2.95 8.30
CA CYS A 65 6.95 -3.10 9.05
C CYS A 65 7.08 -4.10 10.23
N GLN A 66 8.31 -4.39 10.70
CA GLN A 66 8.54 -5.33 11.79
C GLN A 66 7.96 -4.83 13.12
N GLU A 67 8.02 -3.53 13.37
CA GLU A 67 7.55 -2.94 14.62
C GLU A 67 6.24 -2.17 14.40
N ILE A 68 5.23 -2.47 15.24
CA ILE A 68 3.99 -1.70 15.32
C ILE A 68 4.14 -0.72 16.48
N ASN A 69 4.08 0.58 16.19
CA ASN A 69 4.22 1.62 17.21
C ASN A 69 2.98 1.65 18.14
N GLY A 70 3.23 1.69 19.43
CA GLY A 70 2.15 1.77 20.45
C GLY A 70 1.51 3.16 20.63
N GLY A 71 2.07 4.19 19.99
CA GLY A 71 1.53 5.55 20.00
C GLY A 71 0.42 5.77 18.97
N LYS A 72 -0.06 7.00 18.86
CA LYS A 72 -1.06 7.40 17.84
C LYS A 72 -0.38 7.96 16.59
N PHE A 73 -0.79 7.49 15.43
CA PHE A 73 -0.50 8.13 14.16
C PHE A 73 -1.55 9.22 13.88
N LYS A 74 -1.10 10.42 13.60
CA LYS A 74 -1.95 11.56 13.25
C LYS A 74 -1.81 11.88 11.77
N LEU A 75 -2.92 12.01 11.08
CA LEU A 75 -2.93 12.36 9.65
C LEU A 75 -2.21 13.70 9.39
N SER A 76 -2.33 14.67 10.30
CA SER A 76 -1.63 15.96 10.23
C SER A 76 -0.09 15.83 10.18
N SER A 77 0.48 14.68 10.51
CA SER A 77 1.95 14.46 10.42
C SER A 77 2.46 14.27 9.01
N ILE A 78 1.57 14.06 8.03
CA ILE A 78 1.91 13.89 6.60
C ILE A 78 1.06 14.77 5.69
N ALA A 79 0.01 15.40 6.20
CA ALA A 79 -0.97 16.15 5.43
C ALA A 79 -0.88 17.66 5.69
N SER A 80 -0.83 18.46 4.62
CA SER A 80 -0.83 19.93 4.68
C SER A 80 -2.23 20.54 4.59
N SER A 81 -3.13 19.91 3.85
CA SER A 81 -4.50 20.37 3.65
C SER A 81 -5.42 19.23 3.20
N PHE A 82 -6.71 19.48 3.25
CA PHE A 82 -7.72 18.54 2.76
C PHE A 82 -8.88 19.27 2.10
N SER A 83 -9.63 18.55 1.27
CA SER A 83 -10.86 19.00 0.65
C SER A 83 -11.80 17.81 0.42
N VAL A 84 -13.07 18.08 0.13
CA VAL A 84 -14.07 17.08 -0.17
C VAL A 84 -14.78 17.40 -1.49
N ILE A 85 -15.18 16.35 -2.20
CA ILE A 85 -16.02 16.45 -3.39
C ILE A 85 -17.16 15.45 -3.21
N PRO A 86 -18.36 15.90 -2.83
CA PRO A 86 -19.56 15.07 -2.85
C PRO A 86 -19.89 14.72 -4.30
N LEU A 87 -20.16 13.45 -4.60
CA LEU A 87 -20.62 13.06 -5.92
C LEU A 87 -22.14 13.21 -5.99
N GLU A 88 -22.63 13.87 -7.05
CA GLU A 88 -24.06 14.07 -7.26
C GLU A 88 -24.82 12.75 -7.23
N THR A 89 -25.97 12.75 -6.53
CA THR A 89 -26.89 11.62 -6.43
C THR A 89 -28.13 11.90 -7.25
N ASN A 90 -28.41 11.06 -8.26
CA ASN A 90 -29.67 11.05 -8.98
C ASN A 90 -29.88 9.67 -9.63
N ASP A 91 -31.07 9.40 -10.18
CA ASP A 91 -31.44 8.12 -10.79
C ASP A 91 -30.50 7.65 -11.92
N SER A 92 -29.73 8.55 -12.52
CA SER A 92 -28.80 8.25 -13.62
C SER A 92 -27.40 7.86 -13.13
N CYS A 93 -27.04 8.19 -11.90
CA CYS A 93 -25.67 8.03 -11.37
C CYS A 93 -25.62 7.52 -9.92
N LEU A 94 -26.46 6.54 -9.57
CA LEU A 94 -26.35 5.85 -8.28
C LEU A 94 -25.11 4.95 -8.26
N ILE A 95 -24.24 5.17 -7.27
CA ILE A 95 -22.98 4.46 -7.07
C ILE A 95 -23.11 3.59 -5.81
N GLY A 96 -23.07 2.28 -5.97
CA GLY A 96 -23.07 1.35 -4.84
C GLY A 96 -21.68 1.13 -4.25
N GLY A 97 -20.62 1.48 -4.96
CA GLY A 97 -19.24 1.40 -4.49
C GLY A 97 -18.24 1.78 -5.57
N ILE A 98 -17.14 2.43 -5.16
CA ILE A 98 -16.09 2.86 -6.08
C ILE A 98 -15.01 1.79 -6.15
N SER A 99 -14.86 1.17 -7.32
CA SER A 99 -13.86 0.13 -7.57
C SER A 99 -12.59 0.69 -8.20
N LYS A 100 -12.68 1.80 -8.93
CA LYS A 100 -11.53 2.54 -9.47
C LYS A 100 -11.91 4.00 -9.71
N LEU A 101 -10.95 4.88 -9.55
CA LEU A 101 -11.10 6.31 -9.66
C LEU A 101 -9.91 6.91 -10.41
N GLU A 102 -10.17 7.72 -11.44
CA GLU A 102 -9.12 8.51 -12.11
C GLU A 102 -9.56 9.96 -12.33
N PHE A 103 -8.63 10.89 -12.13
CA PHE A 103 -8.79 12.32 -12.44
C PHE A 103 -8.04 12.64 -13.73
N TYR A 104 -8.73 13.14 -14.71
CA TYR A 104 -8.10 13.58 -15.95
C TYR A 104 -8.95 14.61 -16.70
N ASP A 105 -8.31 15.61 -17.33
CA ASP A 105 -8.93 16.62 -18.18
C ASP A 105 -10.18 17.30 -17.57
N GLY A 106 -10.06 17.71 -16.30
CA GLY A 106 -11.16 18.36 -15.58
C GLY A 106 -12.35 17.44 -15.28
N LYS A 107 -12.16 16.13 -15.35
CA LYS A 107 -13.18 15.11 -15.11
C LYS A 107 -12.74 14.12 -14.07
N ILE A 108 -13.72 13.51 -13.42
CA ILE A 108 -13.58 12.42 -12.46
C ILE A 108 -14.26 11.20 -13.10
N PHE A 109 -13.47 10.16 -13.33
CA PHE A 109 -13.94 8.88 -13.87
C PHE A 109 -14.10 7.90 -12.72
N VAL A 110 -15.30 7.41 -12.50
CA VAL A 110 -15.69 6.57 -11.36
C VAL A 110 -16.23 5.24 -11.85
N LEU A 111 -15.52 4.16 -11.57
CA LEU A 111 -15.96 2.81 -11.86
C LEU A 111 -16.71 2.20 -10.68
N ASP A 112 -17.97 1.90 -10.83
CA ASP A 112 -18.72 0.99 -9.98
C ASP A 112 -18.84 -0.37 -10.68
N LYS A 113 -17.89 -1.25 -10.37
CA LYS A 113 -17.80 -2.59 -10.96
C LYS A 113 -18.84 -3.56 -10.40
N MET A 114 -19.10 -3.45 -9.11
CA MET A 114 -19.80 -4.51 -8.36
C MET A 114 -21.31 -4.36 -8.32
N HIS A 115 -21.83 -3.13 -8.38
CA HIS A 115 -23.27 -2.84 -8.21
C HIS A 115 -23.91 -2.42 -9.52
N SER A 116 -23.60 -1.24 -10.00
CA SER A 116 -24.20 -0.72 -11.22
C SER A 116 -23.57 -1.28 -12.51
N ALA A 117 -22.32 -1.77 -12.42
CA ALA A 117 -21.49 -2.16 -13.57
C ALA A 117 -21.37 -1.04 -14.60
N ARG A 118 -21.01 0.18 -14.16
CA ARG A 118 -20.90 1.39 -14.99
C ARG A 118 -19.62 2.18 -14.72
N LEU A 119 -19.17 2.87 -15.75
CA LEU A 119 -18.11 3.89 -15.64
C LEU A 119 -18.78 5.27 -15.79
N TYR A 120 -18.88 5.97 -14.66
CA TYR A 120 -19.48 7.30 -14.57
C TYR A 120 -18.43 8.39 -14.79
N VAL A 121 -18.87 9.54 -15.30
CA VAL A 121 -18.04 10.73 -15.46
C VAL A 121 -18.71 11.91 -14.78
N PHE A 122 -17.96 12.53 -13.88
CA PHE A 122 -18.32 13.74 -13.15
C PHE A 122 -17.35 14.86 -13.51
N ASP A 123 -17.74 16.11 -13.25
CA ASP A 123 -16.79 17.20 -13.27
C ASP A 123 -16.01 17.32 -11.94
N THR A 124 -15.16 18.33 -11.82
CA THR A 124 -14.32 18.54 -10.61
C THR A 124 -15.12 19.03 -9.39
N GLN A 125 -16.39 19.39 -9.56
CA GLN A 125 -17.31 19.75 -8.49
C GLN A 125 -18.14 18.55 -8.02
N GLY A 126 -18.03 17.40 -8.72
CA GLY A 126 -18.81 16.21 -8.43
C GLY A 126 -20.16 16.14 -9.13
N GLU A 127 -20.45 17.06 -10.07
CA GLU A 127 -21.69 17.03 -10.86
C GLU A 127 -21.61 15.95 -11.95
N TYR A 128 -22.64 15.12 -12.05
CA TYR A 128 -22.72 14.06 -13.05
C TYR A 128 -22.83 14.62 -14.48
N LYS A 129 -22.08 14.06 -15.40
CA LYS A 129 -22.10 14.46 -16.81
C LYS A 129 -22.66 13.35 -17.71
N PHE A 130 -22.11 12.15 -17.65
CA PHE A 130 -22.54 11.00 -18.45
C PHE A 130 -21.90 9.70 -17.96
N ALA A 131 -22.34 8.56 -18.51
CA ALA A 131 -21.68 7.27 -18.33
C ALA A 131 -21.02 6.80 -19.63
N ILE A 132 -19.91 6.07 -19.53
CA ILE A 132 -19.18 5.52 -20.68
C ILE A 132 -19.63 4.09 -20.93
N GLY A 133 -19.97 3.83 -22.20
CA GLY A 133 -20.48 2.54 -22.65
C GLY A 133 -21.91 2.28 -22.20
N LYS A 134 -22.43 1.10 -22.52
CA LYS A 134 -23.79 0.70 -22.20
C LYS A 134 -23.85 -0.76 -21.79
N ARG A 135 -24.51 -1.02 -20.67
CA ARG A 135 -24.79 -2.39 -20.22
C ARG A 135 -25.90 -3.01 -21.04
N GLY A 136 -25.65 -4.20 -21.59
CA GLY A 136 -26.59 -4.95 -22.41
C GLY A 136 -25.90 -6.05 -23.21
N SER A 137 -26.62 -6.70 -24.12
CA SER A 137 -26.14 -7.82 -24.93
C SER A 137 -25.95 -7.49 -26.42
N GLY A 138 -26.03 -6.21 -26.77
CA GLY A 138 -25.82 -5.75 -28.17
C GLY A 138 -24.35 -5.75 -28.58
N PRO A 139 -24.02 -5.50 -29.86
CA PRO A 139 -22.65 -5.61 -30.40
C PRO A 139 -21.63 -4.69 -29.72
N ASN A 140 -22.08 -3.51 -29.24
CA ASN A 140 -21.26 -2.51 -28.57
C ASN A 140 -21.64 -2.37 -27.08
N GLU A 141 -22.24 -3.40 -26.51
CA GLU A 141 -22.69 -3.45 -25.13
C GLU A 141 -21.90 -4.52 -24.36
N TYR A 142 -21.88 -4.43 -23.02
CA TYR A 142 -21.25 -5.37 -22.14
C TYR A 142 -22.20 -5.78 -21.01
N MET A 143 -22.01 -6.98 -20.49
CA MET A 143 -22.76 -7.44 -19.31
C MET A 143 -22.06 -7.04 -18.00
N GLN A 144 -20.72 -7.06 -17.99
CA GLN A 144 -19.90 -6.69 -16.86
C GLN A 144 -18.77 -5.77 -17.29
N ILE A 145 -18.47 -4.78 -16.48
CA ILE A 145 -17.27 -3.96 -16.59
C ILE A 145 -16.26 -4.43 -15.54
N ASN A 146 -15.03 -4.69 -15.95
CA ASN A 146 -14.01 -5.22 -15.07
C ASN A 146 -13.05 -4.14 -14.59
N ASP A 147 -12.57 -3.29 -15.52
CA ASP A 147 -11.61 -2.24 -15.21
C ASP A 147 -11.55 -1.21 -16.36
N PHE A 148 -10.88 -0.08 -16.13
CA PHE A 148 -10.59 0.90 -17.17
C PHE A 148 -9.21 1.55 -16.93
N SER A 149 -8.66 2.17 -17.95
CA SER A 149 -7.48 3.04 -17.82
C SER A 149 -7.46 4.09 -18.94
N ILE A 150 -6.82 5.24 -18.65
CA ILE A 150 -6.79 6.38 -19.54
C ILE A 150 -5.42 6.55 -20.17
N ASP A 151 -5.37 6.58 -21.50
CA ASP A 151 -4.25 7.08 -22.28
C ASP A 151 -4.32 8.60 -22.33
N LYS A 152 -3.57 9.26 -21.43
CA LYS A 152 -3.57 10.73 -21.32
C LYS A 152 -2.89 11.43 -22.49
N GLU A 153 -2.06 10.72 -23.25
CA GLU A 153 -1.38 11.30 -24.43
C GLU A 153 -2.31 11.39 -25.63
N LYS A 154 -3.17 10.36 -25.82
CA LYS A 154 -4.07 10.25 -26.95
C LYS A 154 -5.52 10.61 -26.61
N ASN A 155 -5.83 10.92 -25.35
CA ASN A 155 -7.17 11.18 -24.88
C ASN A 155 -8.15 10.01 -25.17
N LEU A 156 -7.67 8.79 -24.88
CA LEU A 156 -8.43 7.57 -25.07
C LEU A 156 -8.71 6.89 -23.74
N ILE A 157 -9.86 6.22 -23.65
CA ILE A 157 -10.24 5.42 -22.50
C ILE A 157 -10.34 3.97 -22.96
N TYR A 158 -9.54 3.10 -22.35
CA TYR A 158 -9.65 1.66 -22.53
C TYR A 158 -10.52 1.09 -21.42
N VAL A 159 -11.51 0.28 -21.78
CA VAL A 159 -12.46 -0.30 -20.83
C VAL A 159 -12.49 -1.81 -21.04
N LEU A 160 -12.07 -2.55 -20.02
CA LEU A 160 -12.10 -4.01 -19.98
C LEU A 160 -13.50 -4.47 -19.56
N CYS A 161 -14.15 -5.25 -20.39
CA CYS A 161 -15.49 -5.76 -20.16
C CYS A 161 -15.54 -7.27 -20.37
N ASP A 162 -16.47 -7.93 -19.69
CA ASP A 162 -16.73 -9.37 -19.79
C ASP A 162 -15.43 -10.20 -19.67
N LYS A 163 -14.44 -9.67 -18.93
CA LYS A 163 -13.07 -10.19 -18.74
C LYS A 163 -12.25 -10.37 -20.04
N LYS A 164 -12.79 -10.09 -21.20
CA LYS A 164 -12.19 -10.45 -22.50
C LYS A 164 -12.37 -9.42 -23.59
N LYS A 165 -13.31 -8.51 -23.47
CA LYS A 165 -13.56 -7.45 -24.45
C LYS A 165 -12.87 -6.16 -24.01
N LEU A 166 -12.07 -5.58 -24.87
CA LEU A 166 -11.44 -4.27 -24.63
C LEU A 166 -12.10 -3.26 -25.57
N PHE A 167 -12.90 -2.38 -24.99
CA PHE A 167 -13.51 -1.24 -25.69
C PHE A 167 -12.57 -0.03 -25.63
N THR A 168 -12.57 0.76 -26.70
CA THR A 168 -11.87 2.05 -26.73
C THR A 168 -12.89 3.15 -26.90
N TYR A 169 -12.84 4.17 -26.05
CA TYR A 169 -13.71 5.34 -26.10
C TYR A 169 -12.87 6.63 -26.15
N SER A 170 -13.48 7.69 -26.70
CA SER A 170 -13.00 9.08 -26.50
C SER A 170 -13.32 9.57 -25.08
N LEU A 171 -12.74 10.70 -24.67
CA LEU A 171 -13.07 11.36 -23.40
C LEU A 171 -14.52 11.87 -23.30
N SER A 172 -15.25 11.94 -24.43
CA SER A 172 -16.67 12.27 -24.49
C SER A 172 -17.59 11.04 -24.48
N GLY A 173 -17.02 9.83 -24.31
CA GLY A 173 -17.78 8.57 -24.26
C GLY A 173 -18.17 8.00 -25.64
N GLN A 174 -17.65 8.56 -26.75
CA GLN A 174 -17.88 8.01 -28.08
C GLN A 174 -17.07 6.70 -28.22
N SER A 175 -17.75 5.61 -28.63
CA SER A 175 -17.10 4.34 -28.95
C SER A 175 -16.26 4.46 -30.23
N LEU A 176 -15.00 4.06 -30.13
CA LEU A 176 -14.01 4.10 -31.22
C LEU A 176 -13.64 2.70 -31.74
N GLY A 177 -13.98 1.65 -31.01
CA GLY A 177 -13.72 0.28 -31.41
C GLY A 177 -13.72 -0.70 -30.25
N THR A 178 -13.67 -1.97 -30.61
CA THR A 178 -13.60 -3.08 -29.64
C THR A 178 -12.70 -4.16 -30.20
N ILE A 179 -11.87 -4.74 -29.34
CA ILE A 179 -11.09 -5.95 -29.64
C ILE A 179 -11.43 -7.05 -28.63
N THR A 180 -11.28 -8.30 -29.05
CA THR A 180 -11.42 -9.45 -28.16
C THR A 180 -10.04 -9.98 -27.85
N LEU A 181 -9.70 -10.06 -26.56
CA LEU A 181 -8.46 -10.65 -26.07
C LEU A 181 -8.52 -12.19 -26.22
N ASP A 182 -7.39 -12.84 -26.38
CA ASP A 182 -7.28 -14.30 -26.41
C ASP A 182 -7.12 -14.92 -25.00
N PHE A 183 -7.16 -14.08 -23.96
CA PHE A 183 -7.12 -14.45 -22.55
C PHE A 183 -8.22 -13.74 -21.75
N PHE A 184 -8.42 -14.17 -20.50
CA PHE A 184 -9.31 -13.52 -19.54
C PHE A 184 -8.50 -12.65 -18.58
N ALA A 185 -9.00 -11.45 -18.29
CA ALA A 185 -8.37 -10.53 -17.38
C ALA A 185 -9.37 -9.94 -16.38
N ASP A 186 -8.90 -9.67 -15.16
CA ASP A 186 -9.70 -9.14 -14.06
C ASP A 186 -9.43 -7.67 -13.76
N ALA A 187 -8.21 -7.21 -14.06
CA ALA A 187 -7.78 -5.82 -13.92
C ALA A 187 -6.87 -5.43 -15.08
N MET A 188 -6.77 -4.14 -15.33
CA MET A 188 -5.90 -3.60 -16.37
C MET A 188 -5.33 -2.23 -16.00
N GLU A 189 -4.17 -1.92 -16.60
CA GLU A 189 -3.60 -0.57 -16.58
C GLU A 189 -2.93 -0.25 -17.91
N TYR A 190 -2.99 1.02 -18.32
CA TYR A 190 -2.31 1.53 -19.51
C TYR A 190 -1.07 2.32 -19.12
N GLN A 191 0.05 2.05 -19.77
CA GLN A 191 1.25 2.88 -19.67
C GLN A 191 2.08 2.80 -20.96
N LYS A 192 2.51 3.94 -21.49
CA LYS A 192 3.49 4.05 -22.60
C LYS A 192 3.18 3.13 -23.80
N ASN A 193 1.97 3.20 -24.34
CA ASN A 193 1.49 2.39 -25.48
C ASN A 193 1.41 0.87 -25.21
N GLN A 194 1.37 0.47 -23.96
CA GLN A 194 1.19 -0.91 -23.52
C GLN A 194 -0.01 -1.03 -22.58
N LEU A 195 -0.62 -2.18 -22.58
CA LEU A 195 -1.68 -2.56 -21.68
C LEU A 195 -1.18 -3.72 -20.81
N TYR A 196 -1.31 -3.54 -19.51
CA TYR A 196 -0.93 -4.48 -18.48
C TYR A 196 -2.21 -5.09 -17.91
N PHE A 197 -2.30 -6.43 -17.92
CA PHE A 197 -3.49 -7.14 -17.46
C PHE A 197 -3.13 -8.10 -16.33
N VAL A 198 -4.03 -8.23 -15.39
CA VAL A 198 -3.97 -9.29 -14.37
C VAL A 198 -4.90 -10.41 -14.78
N CYS A 199 -4.32 -11.61 -14.88
CA CYS A 199 -5.01 -12.83 -15.25
C CYS A 199 -4.94 -13.83 -14.09
N ASP A 200 -6.08 -14.39 -13.69
CA ASP A 200 -6.19 -15.32 -12.57
C ASP A 200 -6.21 -16.80 -13.00
N ARG A 201 -5.82 -17.10 -14.25
CA ARG A 201 -5.85 -18.46 -14.79
C ARG A 201 -4.53 -19.19 -14.60
N LEU A 202 -4.60 -20.44 -14.18
CA LEU A 202 -3.41 -21.26 -13.91
C LEU A 202 -2.58 -21.64 -15.14
N ASP A 203 -3.20 -21.59 -16.31
CA ASP A 203 -2.54 -21.89 -17.58
C ASP A 203 -1.85 -20.68 -18.22
N ARG A 204 -1.83 -19.54 -17.50
CA ARG A 204 -1.24 -18.28 -17.95
C ARG A 204 -0.40 -17.63 -16.87
N GLY A 205 0.42 -16.64 -17.24
CA GLY A 205 1.06 -15.74 -16.28
C GLY A 205 0.03 -14.85 -15.56
N ASN A 206 0.29 -14.48 -14.33
CA ASN A 206 -0.57 -13.55 -13.58
C ASN A 206 -0.54 -12.14 -14.21
N LEU A 207 0.60 -11.73 -14.74
CA LEU A 207 0.77 -10.50 -15.51
C LEU A 207 0.89 -10.81 -16.99
N ILE A 208 0.01 -10.22 -17.81
CA ILE A 208 0.07 -10.27 -19.28
C ILE A 208 0.22 -8.85 -19.79
N VAL A 209 1.24 -8.60 -20.61
CA VAL A 209 1.49 -7.30 -21.24
C VAL A 209 1.21 -7.40 -22.72
N THR A 210 0.42 -6.46 -23.26
CA THR A 210 0.09 -6.40 -24.68
C THR A 210 0.41 -5.04 -25.28
N ASP A 211 0.46 -4.97 -26.61
CA ASP A 211 0.30 -3.70 -27.30
C ASP A 211 -1.17 -3.22 -27.24
N ILE A 212 -1.44 -2.02 -27.72
CA ILE A 212 -2.80 -1.44 -27.75
C ILE A 212 -3.78 -2.19 -28.68
N LYS A 213 -3.30 -3.15 -29.48
CA LYS A 213 -4.11 -4.02 -30.34
C LYS A 213 -4.38 -5.37 -29.70
N GLY A 214 -3.98 -5.56 -28.45
CA GLY A 214 -4.15 -6.81 -27.70
C GLY A 214 -3.20 -7.93 -28.07
N ARG A 215 -2.13 -7.67 -28.85
CA ARG A 215 -1.09 -8.67 -29.13
C ARG A 215 -0.19 -8.81 -27.95
N ILE A 216 -0.05 -10.04 -27.43
CA ILE A 216 0.80 -10.31 -26.26
C ILE A 216 2.26 -10.03 -26.62
N LEU A 217 2.89 -9.22 -25.79
CA LEU A 217 4.31 -8.90 -25.85
C LEU A 217 5.10 -9.75 -24.85
N TYR A 218 4.46 -10.07 -23.70
CA TYR A 218 5.15 -10.67 -22.59
C TYR A 218 4.14 -11.22 -21.57
N GLU A 219 4.50 -12.31 -20.88
CA GLU A 219 3.78 -12.87 -19.73
C GLU A 219 4.77 -13.23 -18.63
N ASP A 220 4.40 -13.01 -17.36
CA ASP A 220 5.21 -13.40 -16.22
C ASP A 220 4.36 -13.72 -14.98
N PHE A 221 5.05 -14.11 -13.91
CA PHE A 221 4.48 -14.50 -12.64
C PHE A 221 3.48 -15.65 -12.79
N PRO A 222 3.96 -16.90 -12.81
CA PRO A 222 3.09 -18.08 -12.86
C PRO A 222 2.02 -18.01 -11.77
N ASN A 223 0.77 -18.21 -12.16
CA ASN A 223 -0.32 -18.28 -11.19
C ASN A 223 -0.17 -19.51 -10.31
N LYS A 224 -0.32 -19.31 -9.01
CA LYS A 224 -0.26 -20.36 -8.00
C LYS A 224 -1.64 -20.51 -7.35
N ARG A 225 -1.99 -21.73 -6.96
CA ARG A 225 -3.21 -22.01 -6.20
C ARG A 225 -2.92 -22.08 -4.72
N MET A 226 -3.84 -21.51 -3.94
CA MET A 226 -3.91 -21.72 -2.51
C MET A 226 -5.20 -22.49 -2.20
N GLY A 227 -5.09 -23.82 -2.09
CA GLY A 227 -6.26 -24.69 -2.02
C GLY A 227 -7.13 -24.57 -3.28
N ASP A 228 -8.44 -24.52 -3.11
CA ASP A 228 -9.40 -24.41 -4.23
C ASP A 228 -9.66 -22.95 -4.68
N ASN A 229 -9.06 -21.96 -4.03
CA ASN A 229 -9.32 -20.55 -4.29
C ASN A 229 -8.10 -19.87 -4.93
N LEU A 230 -8.34 -19.20 -6.05
CA LEU A 230 -7.45 -18.15 -6.56
C LEU A 230 -7.67 -16.89 -5.73
N LEU A 231 -6.58 -16.34 -5.22
CA LEU A 231 -6.63 -15.13 -4.41
C LEU A 231 -6.42 -13.93 -5.32
N MET A 232 -7.44 -13.09 -5.37
CA MET A 232 -7.40 -11.85 -6.14
C MET A 232 -7.03 -10.67 -5.24
N LEU A 233 -6.12 -9.84 -5.74
CA LEU A 233 -5.89 -8.52 -5.18
C LEU A 233 -6.96 -7.54 -5.62
N ILE A 234 -7.42 -6.75 -4.67
CA ILE A 234 -8.09 -5.49 -4.95
C ILE A 234 -6.96 -4.49 -5.26
N HIS A 235 -7.03 -3.80 -6.39
CA HIS A 235 -6.01 -2.84 -6.85
C HIS A 235 -4.58 -3.45 -6.97
N PRO A 236 -4.36 -4.36 -7.94
CA PRO A 236 -3.04 -4.94 -8.17
C PRO A 236 -2.03 -3.92 -8.71
N PHE A 237 -2.49 -2.83 -9.28
CA PHE A 237 -1.67 -1.76 -9.83
C PHE A 237 -1.78 -0.49 -8.97
N SER A 238 -0.65 0.22 -8.84
CA SER A 238 -0.59 1.62 -8.39
C SER A 238 0.16 2.43 -9.43
N LYS A 239 -0.46 3.48 -9.95
CA LYS A 239 0.09 4.30 -11.02
C LYS A 239 0.29 5.74 -10.55
N GLN A 240 1.53 6.19 -10.63
CA GLN A 240 1.92 7.56 -10.33
C GLN A 240 2.74 8.12 -11.48
N ASP A 241 2.19 9.06 -12.24
CA ASP A 241 2.84 9.63 -13.44
C ASP A 241 3.33 8.55 -14.41
N SER A 242 4.68 8.41 -14.54
CA SER A 242 5.35 7.44 -15.41
C SER A 242 5.73 6.13 -14.69
N ILE A 243 5.43 6.01 -13.39
CA ILE A 243 5.73 4.82 -12.59
C ILE A 243 4.46 3.97 -12.52
N LEU A 244 4.59 2.70 -12.85
CA LEU A 244 3.55 1.70 -12.67
C LEU A 244 4.08 0.62 -11.75
N LEU A 245 3.51 0.55 -10.55
CA LEU A 245 3.79 -0.51 -9.61
C LEU A 245 2.77 -1.63 -9.76
N TYR A 246 3.25 -2.84 -9.55
CA TYR A 246 2.47 -4.06 -9.59
C TYR A 246 2.72 -4.91 -8.36
N ARG A 247 1.67 -5.54 -7.84
CA ARG A 247 1.71 -6.44 -6.68
C ARG A 247 1.05 -7.77 -6.98
N ILE A 248 1.57 -8.80 -6.34
CA ILE A 248 0.98 -10.13 -6.32
C ILE A 248 0.47 -10.41 -4.90
N TYR A 249 -0.60 -11.16 -4.79
CA TYR A 249 -1.15 -11.53 -3.49
C TYR A 249 -0.15 -12.39 -2.70
N LEU A 250 0.07 -12.04 -1.42
CA LEU A 250 1.05 -12.68 -0.53
C LEU A 250 2.50 -12.63 -1.02
N ASP A 251 2.83 -11.77 -1.96
CA ASP A 251 4.21 -11.43 -2.25
C ASP A 251 4.56 -10.14 -1.50
N ASN A 252 5.61 -10.18 -0.72
CA ASN A 252 6.10 -9.00 0.02
C ASN A 252 6.89 -8.05 -0.87
N LYS A 253 7.07 -8.36 -2.15
CA LYS A 253 7.72 -7.50 -3.14
C LYS A 253 6.71 -6.66 -3.89
N ILE A 254 7.12 -5.46 -4.22
CA ILE A 254 6.39 -4.51 -5.06
C ILE A 254 7.25 -4.27 -6.29
N TYR A 255 6.69 -4.56 -7.44
CA TYR A 255 7.39 -4.54 -8.72
C TYR A 255 7.12 -3.26 -9.48
N GLU A 256 8.14 -2.68 -10.12
CA GLU A 256 8.00 -1.56 -11.04
C GLU A 256 8.13 -2.05 -12.48
N MET A 257 7.13 -1.69 -13.30
CA MET A 257 7.10 -2.00 -14.73
C MET A 257 8.00 -1.02 -15.48
N GLN A 258 9.02 -1.53 -16.18
CA GLN A 258 9.94 -0.74 -17.00
C GLN A 258 9.46 -0.67 -18.45
N SER A 259 9.80 0.42 -19.14
CA SER A 259 9.38 0.65 -20.53
C SER A 259 9.91 -0.36 -21.56
N ASP A 260 10.95 -1.10 -21.20
CA ASP A 260 11.60 -2.12 -22.04
C ASP A 260 11.20 -3.54 -21.68
N HIS A 261 10.02 -3.71 -21.10
CA HIS A 261 9.43 -4.97 -20.63
C HIS A 261 10.16 -5.63 -19.46
N ARG A 262 11.19 -5.01 -18.90
CA ARG A 262 11.83 -5.51 -17.68
C ARG A 262 10.97 -5.18 -16.47
N ILE A 263 11.01 -6.07 -15.51
CA ILE A 263 10.39 -5.89 -14.20
C ILE A 263 11.52 -5.81 -13.19
N LYS A 264 11.47 -4.83 -12.33
CA LYS A 264 12.40 -4.75 -11.19
C LYS A 264 11.62 -4.74 -9.89
N VAL A 265 12.20 -5.28 -8.83
CA VAL A 265 11.72 -5.06 -7.47
C VAL A 265 12.00 -3.60 -7.12
N ALA A 266 10.96 -2.82 -6.90
CA ALA A 266 11.08 -1.43 -6.45
C ALA A 266 11.17 -1.33 -4.93
N TYR A 267 10.32 -2.11 -4.25
CA TYR A 267 10.27 -2.17 -2.79
C TYR A 267 10.11 -3.63 -2.33
N GLU A 268 10.63 -3.90 -1.15
CA GLU A 268 10.34 -5.11 -0.40
C GLU A 268 9.84 -4.73 0.99
N VAL A 269 8.74 -5.35 1.42
CA VAL A 269 8.13 -5.08 2.71
C VAL A 269 8.62 -6.13 3.71
N ASN A 270 9.31 -5.67 4.74
CA ASN A 270 9.84 -6.52 5.80
C ASN A 270 8.85 -6.58 6.96
N PHE A 271 8.21 -7.72 7.14
CA PHE A 271 7.29 -7.99 8.25
C PHE A 271 7.95 -8.74 9.42
N GLY A 272 9.25 -9.03 9.34
CA GLY A 272 10.00 -9.78 10.36
C GLY A 272 9.71 -11.28 10.35
N GLU A 273 9.93 -11.93 11.49
CA GLU A 273 9.78 -13.39 11.64
C GLU A 273 8.32 -13.88 11.52
N GLU A 274 7.34 -13.01 11.76
CA GLU A 274 5.91 -13.33 11.63
C GLU A 274 5.39 -13.16 10.19
N SER A 275 6.28 -12.84 9.23
CA SER A 275 5.96 -12.71 7.81
C SER A 275 5.36 -13.99 7.26
N ILE A 276 4.51 -13.84 6.27
CA ILE A 276 3.99 -14.96 5.48
C ILE A 276 4.04 -14.58 4.01
N ASP A 277 4.48 -15.51 3.20
CA ASP A 277 4.42 -15.43 1.75
C ASP A 277 3.67 -16.63 1.16
N PHE A 278 3.62 -16.68 -0.17
CA PHE A 278 2.87 -17.73 -0.84
C PHE A 278 3.51 -19.12 -0.65
N GLU A 279 4.84 -19.22 -0.62
CA GLU A 279 5.57 -20.47 -0.46
C GLU A 279 5.26 -21.15 0.89
N ASP A 280 4.97 -20.38 1.92
CA ASP A 280 4.55 -20.88 3.25
C ASP A 280 3.20 -21.61 3.21
N LEU A 281 2.41 -21.40 2.17
CA LEU A 281 1.03 -21.88 2.04
C LEU A 281 0.87 -22.93 0.93
N GLU A 282 1.92 -23.18 0.17
CA GLU A 282 1.93 -24.17 -0.90
C GLU A 282 1.80 -25.58 -0.28
N ASP A 283 0.99 -26.43 -0.91
CA ASP A 283 0.78 -27.84 -0.55
C ASP A 283 0.25 -28.13 0.86
N ILE A 284 -0.27 -27.14 1.58
CA ILE A 284 -0.90 -27.39 2.88
C ILE A 284 -2.44 -27.44 2.78
N PRO A 285 -3.13 -28.21 3.65
CA PRO A 285 -4.59 -28.28 3.66
C PRO A 285 -5.24 -26.91 3.89
N HIS A 286 -6.36 -26.66 3.23
CA HIS A 286 -7.10 -25.38 3.32
C HIS A 286 -7.37 -24.91 4.76
N ARG A 287 -7.64 -25.83 5.68
CA ARG A 287 -7.82 -25.51 7.10
C ARG A 287 -6.56 -24.91 7.73
N GLU A 288 -5.39 -25.45 7.38
CA GLU A 288 -4.10 -24.96 7.88
C GLU A 288 -3.73 -23.63 7.25
N VAL A 289 -4.07 -23.40 5.98
CA VAL A 289 -3.92 -22.10 5.29
C VAL A 289 -4.60 -21.00 6.12
N LYS A 290 -5.89 -21.18 6.45
CA LYS A 290 -6.64 -20.20 7.27
C LYS A 290 -5.96 -19.93 8.60
N LYS A 291 -5.48 -20.97 9.27
CA LYS A 291 -4.81 -20.86 10.56
C LYS A 291 -3.49 -20.11 10.46
N LYS A 292 -2.66 -20.42 9.45
CA LYS A 292 -1.39 -19.72 9.19
C LYS A 292 -1.66 -18.23 8.89
N LEU A 293 -2.58 -17.94 7.97
CA LEU A 293 -2.95 -16.56 7.62
C LEU A 293 -3.49 -15.77 8.83
N ALA A 294 -4.24 -16.42 9.73
CA ALA A 294 -4.76 -15.76 10.92
C ALA A 294 -3.70 -15.42 11.96
N ASN A 295 -2.56 -16.12 11.96
CA ASN A 295 -1.49 -15.97 12.95
C ASN A 295 -0.22 -15.30 12.38
N SER A 296 -0.24 -14.88 11.12
CA SER A 296 0.90 -14.24 10.47
C SER A 296 0.73 -12.73 10.30
N ARG A 297 1.83 -12.05 10.04
CA ARG A 297 1.90 -10.65 9.64
C ARG A 297 2.14 -10.56 8.14
N GLY A 298 1.56 -9.54 7.48
CA GLY A 298 1.64 -9.35 6.04
C GLY A 298 0.26 -9.17 5.42
N LYS A 299 -0.04 -9.85 4.31
CA LYS A 299 -1.33 -9.74 3.62
C LYS A 299 -1.68 -8.29 3.29
N ILE A 300 -0.81 -7.63 2.52
CA ILE A 300 -1.02 -6.25 2.11
C ILE A 300 -2.34 -6.17 1.34
N LYS A 301 -3.33 -5.49 1.92
CA LYS A 301 -4.65 -5.30 1.31
C LYS A 301 -4.65 -4.16 0.32
N TYR A 302 -4.12 -3.01 0.73
CA TYR A 302 -4.03 -1.81 -0.11
C TYR A 302 -2.60 -1.29 -0.13
N LEU A 303 -2.21 -0.79 -1.28
CA LEU A 303 -1.00 0.00 -1.47
C LEU A 303 -1.40 1.24 -2.25
N THR A 304 -1.13 2.40 -1.67
CA THR A 304 -1.37 3.68 -2.31
C THR A 304 -0.09 4.49 -2.27
N GLU A 305 0.34 4.95 -3.42
CA GLU A 305 1.61 5.66 -3.58
C GLU A 305 1.38 7.05 -4.16
N ASN A 306 2.01 8.06 -3.54
CA ASN A 306 2.19 9.36 -4.15
C ASN A 306 3.67 9.72 -4.25
N ARG A 307 4.01 10.96 -4.61
CA ARG A 307 5.40 11.40 -4.77
C ARG A 307 6.22 11.19 -3.49
N ASN A 308 5.65 11.47 -2.33
CA ASN A 308 6.36 11.57 -1.06
C ASN A 308 6.21 10.34 -0.17
N TYR A 309 5.07 9.63 -0.29
CA TYR A 309 4.72 8.56 0.63
C TYR A 309 4.21 7.31 -0.08
N ILE A 310 4.43 6.17 0.55
CA ILE A 310 3.68 4.94 0.30
C ILE A 310 2.90 4.63 1.55
N GLN A 311 1.60 4.43 1.41
CA GLN A 311 0.75 3.89 2.46
C GLN A 311 0.42 2.43 2.15
N LEU A 312 0.58 1.59 3.15
CA LEU A 312 0.17 0.19 3.12
C LEU A 312 -0.90 -0.05 4.17
N ILE A 313 -1.94 -0.80 3.79
CA ILE A 313 -2.84 -1.44 4.74
C ILE A 313 -2.53 -2.92 4.72
N PHE A 314 -2.16 -3.46 5.87
CA PHE A 314 -1.78 -4.87 6.03
C PHE A 314 -2.38 -5.43 7.32
N PHE A 315 -2.18 -6.71 7.56
CA PHE A 315 -2.68 -7.34 8.78
C PHE A 315 -1.52 -7.87 9.63
N ASP A 316 -1.55 -7.52 10.91
CA ASP A 316 -0.78 -8.20 11.95
C ASP A 316 -1.71 -9.19 12.62
N LYS A 317 -1.53 -10.48 12.28
CA LYS A 317 -2.50 -11.54 12.61
C LYS A 317 -3.87 -11.19 11.99
N GLN A 318 -4.85 -10.84 12.79
CA GLN A 318 -6.18 -10.43 12.33
C GLN A 318 -6.42 -8.92 12.48
N MET A 319 -5.47 -8.20 13.07
CA MET A 319 -5.58 -6.77 13.35
C MET A 319 -5.12 -5.95 12.14
N PRO A 320 -5.98 -5.07 11.60
CA PRO A 320 -5.58 -4.19 10.51
C PRO A 320 -4.58 -3.15 11.01
N CYS A 321 -3.54 -2.93 10.20
CA CYS A 321 -2.46 -1.99 10.46
C CYS A 321 -2.26 -1.05 9.28
N VAL A 322 -1.79 0.14 9.57
CA VAL A 322 -1.37 1.16 8.61
C VAL A 322 0.15 1.31 8.70
N ALA A 323 0.84 1.24 7.59
CA ALA A 323 2.23 1.67 7.48
C ALA A 323 2.34 2.85 6.52
N VAL A 324 3.11 3.85 6.90
CA VAL A 324 3.44 5.00 6.07
C VAL A 324 4.97 5.05 5.90
N TYR A 325 5.40 4.86 4.67
CA TYR A 325 6.81 4.98 4.27
C TYR A 325 7.07 6.37 3.67
N ASP A 326 7.89 7.16 4.32
CA ASP A 326 8.39 8.44 3.79
C ASP A 326 9.52 8.17 2.80
N LYS A 327 9.28 8.43 1.52
CA LYS A 327 10.23 8.18 0.44
C LYS A 327 11.47 9.08 0.50
N ARG A 328 11.35 10.27 1.10
CA ARG A 328 12.43 11.26 1.22
C ARG A 328 13.39 10.87 2.34
N GLN A 329 12.83 10.38 3.45
CA GLN A 329 13.60 9.99 4.63
C GLN A 329 14.03 8.51 4.61
N GLY A 330 13.36 7.66 3.82
CA GLY A 330 13.55 6.22 3.82
C GLY A 330 13.09 5.56 5.13
N VAL A 331 12.09 6.14 5.80
CA VAL A 331 11.60 5.69 7.12
C VAL A 331 10.17 5.21 7.03
N THR A 332 9.89 4.06 7.63
CA THR A 332 8.55 3.52 7.79
C THR A 332 8.04 3.76 9.22
N ARG A 333 6.77 4.07 9.36
CA ARG A 333 6.05 4.10 10.63
C ARG A 333 4.80 3.27 10.51
N SER A 334 4.67 2.24 11.35
CA SER A 334 3.53 1.32 11.34
C SER A 334 2.74 1.44 12.65
N TYR A 335 1.42 1.43 12.54
CA TYR A 335 0.48 1.56 13.66
C TYR A 335 -0.69 0.60 13.44
N THR A 336 -1.39 0.25 14.52
CA THR A 336 -2.70 -0.38 14.36
C THR A 336 -3.67 0.62 13.74
N PHE A 337 -4.67 0.13 13.01
CA PHE A 337 -5.70 1.00 12.43
C PHE A 337 -6.44 1.81 13.50
N GLU A 338 -6.71 1.20 14.65
CA GLU A 338 -7.34 1.83 15.81
C GLU A 338 -6.49 3.00 16.39
N ASN A 339 -5.16 2.89 16.33
CA ASN A 339 -4.24 3.95 16.76
C ASN A 339 -3.93 4.97 15.66
N SER A 340 -4.58 4.89 14.52
CA SER A 340 -4.45 5.86 13.43
C SER A 340 -5.66 6.79 13.43
N VAL A 341 -5.43 8.10 13.49
CA VAL A 341 -6.51 9.09 13.64
C VAL A 341 -6.41 10.18 12.58
N ASP A 342 -7.54 10.60 12.07
CA ASP A 342 -7.67 11.82 11.29
C ASP A 342 -7.94 13.00 12.25
N ASP A 343 -6.87 13.59 12.73
CA ASP A 343 -6.93 14.76 13.62
C ASP A 343 -7.18 16.08 12.87
N LEU A 344 -7.32 16.04 11.55
CA LEU A 344 -7.71 17.19 10.74
C LEU A 344 -9.22 17.40 10.76
N THR A 345 -9.98 16.33 10.54
CA THR A 345 -11.45 16.36 10.46
C THR A 345 -12.15 15.82 11.70
N GLY A 346 -11.49 14.94 12.45
CA GLY A 346 -12.11 14.20 13.56
C GLY A 346 -12.81 12.91 13.12
N LEU A 347 -12.67 12.53 11.86
CA LEU A 347 -13.12 11.23 11.35
C LEU A 347 -12.21 10.12 11.88
N GLN A 348 -12.70 8.89 11.81
CA GLN A 348 -11.82 7.72 11.88
C GLN A 348 -10.78 7.83 10.76
N TYR A 349 -9.57 7.28 10.98
CA TYR A 349 -8.54 7.30 9.94
C TYR A 349 -9.05 6.68 8.64
N PRO A 350 -9.06 7.45 7.52
CA PRO A 350 -9.65 6.99 6.27
C PRO A 350 -8.74 6.00 5.54
N LEU A 351 -9.34 5.08 4.80
CA LEU A 351 -8.61 4.22 3.88
C LEU A 351 -8.30 5.00 2.59
N PHE A 352 -7.05 5.37 2.39
CA PHE A 352 -6.63 5.98 1.14
C PHE A 352 -6.39 4.89 0.08
N GLU A 353 -7.31 4.76 -0.84
CA GLU A 353 -7.28 3.74 -1.89
C GLU A 353 -6.82 4.28 -3.24
N PHE A 354 -6.90 5.61 -3.43
CA PHE A 354 -6.62 6.27 -4.69
C PHE A 354 -5.72 7.49 -4.50
N THR A 355 -5.23 8.03 -5.63
CA THR A 355 -4.42 9.25 -5.67
C THR A 355 -4.93 10.21 -6.73
N LYS A 356 -4.63 11.49 -6.56
CA LYS A 356 -4.84 12.53 -7.56
C LYS A 356 -3.57 13.39 -7.68
N GLY A 357 -3.11 13.59 -8.90
CA GLY A 357 -1.87 14.31 -9.12
C GLY A 357 -0.67 13.60 -8.48
N GLN A 358 0.28 14.37 -7.97
CA GLN A 358 1.54 13.83 -7.46
C GLN A 358 1.61 13.74 -5.92
N ASP A 359 0.76 14.47 -5.20
CA ASP A 359 0.86 14.67 -3.76
C ASP A 359 -0.48 14.54 -3.02
N GLU A 360 -1.53 14.07 -3.69
CA GLU A 360 -2.85 13.91 -3.07
C GLU A 360 -3.22 12.44 -2.92
N PHE A 361 -3.63 12.06 -1.72
CA PHE A 361 -4.33 10.81 -1.42
C PHE A 361 -5.83 11.01 -1.42
N ILE A 362 -6.58 9.99 -1.81
CA ILE A 362 -8.04 10.03 -1.84
C ILE A 362 -8.59 8.83 -1.07
N ALA A 363 -9.49 9.13 -0.15
CA ALA A 363 -10.34 8.15 0.50
C ALA A 363 -11.79 8.36 0.06
N ILE A 364 -12.55 7.30 0.15
CA ILE A 364 -13.98 7.30 -0.12
C ILE A 364 -14.71 7.29 1.21
N LEU A 365 -15.52 8.31 1.43
CA LEU A 365 -16.38 8.42 2.62
C LEU A 365 -17.84 8.15 2.21
N SER A 366 -18.52 7.41 3.04
CA SER A 366 -19.99 7.36 2.99
C SER A 366 -20.59 8.50 3.82
N PRO A 367 -21.81 8.93 3.57
CA PRO A 367 -22.53 9.84 4.45
C PRO A 367 -22.53 9.39 5.92
N MET A 368 -22.68 8.09 6.14
CA MET A 368 -22.68 7.47 7.47
C MET A 368 -21.36 7.65 8.23
N ASP A 369 -20.20 7.70 7.55
CA ASP A 369 -18.90 7.92 8.22
C ASP A 369 -18.86 9.29 8.90
N ILE A 370 -19.50 10.30 8.30
CA ILE A 370 -19.56 11.65 8.82
C ILE A 370 -20.60 11.74 9.94
N GLU A 371 -21.76 11.10 9.76
CA GLU A 371 -22.79 11.01 10.78
C GLU A 371 -22.28 10.33 12.05
N ASN A 372 -21.57 9.20 11.89
CA ASN A 372 -20.97 8.45 13.01
C ASN A 372 -19.91 9.27 13.76
N ALA A 373 -19.16 10.12 13.08
CA ALA A 373 -18.18 10.99 13.72
C ALA A 373 -18.86 12.06 14.61
N GLY A 374 -20.00 12.59 14.20
CA GLY A 374 -20.88 13.44 15.01
C GLY A 374 -20.14 14.51 15.82
N SER A 375 -20.12 14.35 17.15
CA SER A 375 -19.47 15.30 18.07
C SER A 375 -17.94 15.24 18.04
N GLU A 376 -17.33 14.20 17.48
CA GLU A 376 -15.87 14.04 17.38
C GLU A 376 -15.27 14.88 16.25
N LEU A 377 -16.09 15.37 15.32
CA LEU A 377 -15.64 16.27 14.27
C LEU A 377 -14.96 17.52 14.83
N THR A 378 -13.77 17.82 14.31
CA THR A 378 -13.08 19.10 14.59
C THR A 378 -13.87 20.27 14.03
N GLU A 379 -13.54 21.50 14.43
CA GLU A 379 -14.15 22.70 13.84
C GLU A 379 -13.89 22.79 12.32
N LYS A 380 -12.73 22.33 11.83
CA LYS A 380 -12.43 22.24 10.40
C LYS A 380 -13.29 21.18 9.71
N GLY A 381 -13.44 19.99 10.34
CA GLY A 381 -14.32 18.93 9.84
C GLY A 381 -15.76 19.43 9.74
N LYS A 382 -16.32 20.01 10.80
CA LYS A 382 -17.66 20.61 10.79
C LYS A 382 -17.83 21.63 9.67
N ALA A 383 -16.83 22.51 9.47
CA ALA A 383 -16.90 23.55 8.44
C ALA A 383 -16.93 22.97 7.02
N VAL A 384 -16.14 21.91 6.75
CA VAL A 384 -16.06 21.29 5.42
C VAL A 384 -17.32 20.47 5.12
N PHE A 385 -17.87 19.76 6.11
CA PHE A 385 -19.05 18.93 5.92
C PHE A 385 -20.38 19.68 6.10
N LYS A 386 -20.36 20.96 6.49
CA LYS A 386 -21.57 21.75 6.78
C LYS A 386 -22.57 21.84 5.63
N ASP A 387 -22.04 21.96 4.41
CA ASP A 387 -22.87 22.16 3.20
C ASP A 387 -23.13 20.85 2.47
N VAL A 388 -22.67 19.72 2.98
CA VAL A 388 -22.96 18.40 2.45
C VAL A 388 -24.23 17.89 3.11
N ASN A 389 -25.35 17.96 2.37
CA ASN A 389 -26.59 17.33 2.80
C ASN A 389 -26.41 15.82 2.73
N PHE A 390 -26.65 15.14 3.83
CA PHE A 390 -26.51 13.69 3.91
C PHE A 390 -27.88 13.04 3.99
N VAL A 391 -28.13 12.15 3.03
CA VAL A 391 -29.17 11.13 3.14
C VAL A 391 -28.44 9.78 3.01
N ASP A 392 -28.85 8.78 3.77
CA ASP A 392 -28.20 7.47 3.85
C ASP A 392 -27.91 6.82 2.49
N ASP A 393 -28.73 7.12 1.49
CA ASP A 393 -28.64 6.57 0.13
C ASP A 393 -27.86 7.47 -0.86
N ASP A 394 -27.20 8.55 -0.37
CA ASP A 394 -26.44 9.43 -1.25
C ASP A 394 -25.12 8.77 -1.71
N ASN A 395 -24.67 9.22 -2.87
CA ASN A 395 -23.39 8.81 -3.45
C ASN A 395 -22.22 9.14 -2.51
N PRO A 396 -21.10 8.41 -2.62
CA PRO A 396 -19.92 8.64 -1.82
C PRO A 396 -19.32 10.05 -1.99
N ILE A 397 -18.56 10.44 -1.00
CA ILE A 397 -17.80 11.68 -0.94
C ILE A 397 -16.33 11.36 -1.14
N LEU A 398 -15.68 12.04 -2.06
CA LEU A 398 -14.24 11.94 -2.24
C LEU A 398 -13.54 12.84 -1.22
N TYR A 399 -12.81 12.24 -0.28
CA TYR A 399 -11.98 12.94 0.69
C TYR A 399 -10.55 13.00 0.17
N ILE A 400 -10.09 14.18 -0.16
CA ILE A 400 -8.81 14.44 -0.80
C ILE A 400 -7.88 15.08 0.21
N VAL A 401 -6.75 14.43 0.47
CA VAL A 401 -5.73 14.89 1.40
C VAL A 401 -4.45 15.19 0.65
N LYS A 402 -3.99 16.43 0.72
CA LYS A 402 -2.72 16.86 0.15
C LYS A 402 -1.60 16.62 1.15
N THR A 403 -0.55 15.91 0.71
CA THR A 403 0.64 15.63 1.52
C THR A 403 1.76 16.63 1.29
N GLU A 404 2.67 16.73 2.26
CA GLU A 404 3.84 17.62 2.21
C GLU A 404 5.05 17.01 1.48
#